data_7fad372233abf0c88063147b481e6600
#
_entry.id   7fad372233abf0c88063147b481e6600
#
_cell.length_a   1.000
_cell.length_b   1.000
_cell.length_c   1.000
_cell.angle_alpha   90.00
_cell.angle_beta   90.00
_cell.angle_gamma   90.00
#
_symmetry.space_group_name_H-M   'P 1'
#
loop_
_entity.id
_entity.type
_entity.pdbx_description
1 polymer ?
#
loop_
_entity_poly.entity_id
_entity_poly.type
_entity_poly.pdbx_seq_one_letter_code
_entity_poly.pdbx_strand_id
1 'polypeptide(L)'
;SSLRFALYHAKKEQKHRIIYIAPFNSILEQNAEEIRKATGLPAAVLEHHCNVICEEGEEEKYRNLTETWDSPIIVTTAVQILNTLFSDQKNCIRRMHNLCNSIIIFDEVQAFPVRCTELFNLSVNFLSQFCGTTAVLCSATQPTLASLEENNICKCLEMSGESEKYTKAFKRVEIIDETKNERYPGGMETEDLKEFVLEKTEEYHSTLVILNTTKCAFEVFQKLEDCCTEEYEIFHLSNNMCPQHKLDTLAEIRNALRKRDKKIICVSTQVVEAGVNFSFGCVIRSKAGLDNVIQAAGRCNRHKELGKMGAVCIVQMAHDAEHLERLREIRDAQAALQKILDDFKYDNKRFNYSLDSEIAIKFYYSVYRSQLRELETKFPIEVCGVTVTLTDLLGKNQTGQNQ
;
A
#
# COMPACT_ATOMS: atom_id res chain seq x y z
N SER A 1 -12.51 4.34 -11.49
CA SER A 1 -13.75 4.83 -10.81
C SER A 1 -13.52 6.15 -10.08
N SER A 2 -12.44 6.29 -9.30
CA SER A 2 -12.12 7.52 -8.55
C SER A 2 -11.93 8.76 -9.43
N LEU A 3 -11.21 8.63 -10.55
CA LEU A 3 -11.07 9.73 -11.52
C LEU A 3 -12.43 10.18 -12.09
N ARG A 4 -13.30 9.23 -12.44
CA ARG A 4 -14.64 9.58 -12.97
C ARG A 4 -15.45 10.35 -11.92
N PHE A 5 -15.44 9.89 -10.68
CA PHE A 5 -16.07 10.62 -9.57
C PHE A 5 -15.49 12.03 -9.46
N ALA A 6 -14.15 12.16 -9.43
CA ALA A 6 -13.48 13.44 -9.28
C ALA A 6 -13.85 14.43 -10.42
N LEU A 7 -13.87 13.96 -11.68
CA LEU A 7 -14.26 14.80 -12.82
C LEU A 7 -15.71 15.29 -12.72
N TYR A 8 -16.66 14.40 -12.35
CA TYR A 8 -18.06 14.79 -12.16
C TYR A 8 -18.22 15.77 -10.99
N HIS A 9 -17.53 15.49 -9.87
CA HIS A 9 -17.57 16.35 -8.69
C HIS A 9 -16.91 17.69 -8.95
N ALA A 10 -15.78 17.72 -9.67
CA ALA A 10 -15.13 18.96 -10.10
C ALA A 10 -16.06 19.84 -10.91
N LYS A 11 -16.78 19.27 -11.90
CA LYS A 11 -17.74 20.00 -12.70
C LYS A 11 -18.92 20.53 -11.86
N LYS A 12 -19.45 19.71 -10.94
CA LYS A 12 -20.60 20.08 -10.12
C LYS A 12 -20.27 21.16 -9.10
N GLU A 13 -19.15 21.03 -8.41
CA GLU A 13 -18.73 21.91 -7.31
C GLU A 13 -17.71 22.98 -7.75
N GLN A 14 -17.48 23.13 -9.05
CA GLN A 14 -16.55 24.09 -9.65
C GLN A 14 -15.13 24.03 -9.05
N LYS A 15 -14.60 22.82 -8.86
CA LYS A 15 -13.22 22.61 -8.39
C LYS A 15 -12.23 22.84 -9.52
N HIS A 16 -11.07 23.38 -9.17
CA HIS A 16 -10.07 23.78 -10.15
C HIS A 16 -9.07 22.68 -10.51
N ARG A 17 -8.81 21.74 -9.59
CA ARG A 17 -7.77 20.71 -9.74
C ARG A 17 -8.20 19.37 -9.19
N ILE A 18 -7.59 18.33 -9.75
CA ILE A 18 -7.62 16.97 -9.23
C ILE A 18 -6.20 16.57 -8.88
N ILE A 19 -5.94 16.21 -7.64
CA ILE A 19 -4.64 15.76 -7.17
C ILE A 19 -4.78 14.29 -6.77
N TYR A 20 -4.08 13.41 -7.49
CA TYR A 20 -4.08 11.98 -7.24
C TYR A 20 -2.80 11.59 -6.51
N ILE A 21 -2.93 11.04 -5.33
CA ILE A 21 -1.83 10.68 -4.45
C ILE A 21 -1.80 9.17 -4.28
N ALA A 22 -0.66 8.56 -4.61
CA ALA A 22 -0.43 7.15 -4.36
C ALA A 22 0.88 6.93 -3.57
N PRO A 23 1.00 5.82 -2.81
CA PRO A 23 2.14 5.60 -1.94
C PRO A 23 3.42 5.20 -2.68
N PHE A 24 3.31 4.63 -3.88
CA PHE A 24 4.44 4.02 -4.60
C PHE A 24 4.59 4.57 -6.02
N ASN A 25 5.85 4.83 -6.45
CA ASN A 25 6.15 5.39 -7.76
C ASN A 25 5.65 4.52 -8.93
N SER A 26 5.75 3.20 -8.83
CA SER A 26 5.28 2.26 -9.87
C SER A 26 3.78 2.34 -10.15
N ILE A 27 2.99 2.70 -9.13
CA ILE A 27 1.55 2.97 -9.28
C ILE A 27 1.33 4.30 -9.98
N LEU A 28 2.14 5.30 -9.65
CA LEU A 28 1.97 6.66 -10.18
C LEU A 28 2.17 6.70 -11.70
N GLU A 29 3.26 6.10 -12.20
CA GLU A 29 3.55 6.03 -13.64
C GLU A 29 2.39 5.37 -14.40
N GLN A 30 1.93 4.20 -13.92
CA GLN A 30 0.79 3.51 -14.54
C GLN A 30 -0.49 4.32 -14.47
N ASN A 31 -0.80 4.91 -13.31
CA ASN A 31 -2.02 5.69 -13.14
C ASN A 31 -1.97 7.00 -13.95
N ALA A 32 -0.82 7.66 -14.02
CA ALA A 32 -0.64 8.84 -14.84
C ALA A 32 -0.90 8.53 -16.33
N GLU A 33 -0.38 7.41 -16.83
CA GLU A 33 -0.62 6.96 -18.20
C GLU A 33 -2.11 6.66 -18.46
N GLU A 34 -2.76 5.93 -17.55
CA GLU A 34 -4.20 5.64 -17.65
C GLU A 34 -5.06 6.91 -17.57
N ILE A 35 -4.66 7.90 -16.75
CA ILE A 35 -5.34 9.19 -16.66
C ILE A 35 -5.15 9.99 -17.96
N ARG A 36 -3.94 10.01 -18.53
CA ARG A 36 -3.67 10.64 -19.84
C ARG A 36 -4.53 10.04 -20.95
N LYS A 37 -4.59 8.69 -21.01
CA LYS A 37 -5.43 7.96 -21.97
C LYS A 37 -6.92 8.27 -21.77
N ALA A 38 -7.39 8.23 -20.52
CA ALA A 38 -8.81 8.44 -20.20
C ALA A 38 -9.29 9.87 -20.46
N THR A 39 -8.43 10.85 -20.27
CA THR A 39 -8.75 12.27 -20.51
C THR A 39 -8.55 12.71 -21.96
N GLY A 40 -7.68 12.06 -22.71
CA GLY A 40 -7.24 12.49 -24.03
C GLY A 40 -6.43 13.80 -24.03
N LEU A 41 -6.01 14.26 -22.85
CA LEU A 41 -5.31 15.53 -22.64
C LEU A 41 -3.97 15.31 -21.89
N PRO A 42 -2.95 14.73 -22.53
CA PRO A 42 -1.70 14.40 -21.84
C PRO A 42 -1.01 15.63 -21.22
N ALA A 43 -1.09 16.78 -21.85
CA ALA A 43 -0.50 18.03 -21.35
C ALA A 43 -1.20 18.58 -20.08
N ALA A 44 -2.40 18.12 -19.75
CA ALA A 44 -3.11 18.52 -18.54
C ALA A 44 -2.67 17.70 -17.28
N VAL A 45 -1.87 16.66 -17.45
CA VAL A 45 -1.46 15.73 -16.40
C VAL A 45 0.01 15.94 -16.04
N LEU A 46 0.24 16.57 -14.90
CA LEU A 46 1.56 16.69 -14.30
C LEU A 46 1.85 15.45 -13.43
N GLU A 47 2.93 14.77 -13.73
CA GLU A 47 3.47 13.69 -12.92
C GLU A 47 4.64 14.22 -12.09
N HIS A 48 4.62 14.02 -10.76
CA HIS A 48 5.62 14.57 -9.86
C HIS A 48 6.06 13.56 -8.80
N HIS A 49 7.17 12.90 -9.08
CA HIS A 49 7.88 11.99 -8.17
C HIS A 49 9.37 11.91 -8.56
N CYS A 50 10.17 11.17 -7.77
CA CYS A 50 11.64 11.16 -7.93
C CYS A 50 12.15 10.45 -9.20
N ASN A 51 11.33 9.66 -9.88
CA ASN A 51 11.75 8.86 -11.04
C ASN A 51 11.35 9.48 -12.39
N VAL A 52 10.76 10.66 -12.41
CA VAL A 52 10.35 11.30 -13.67
C VAL A 52 11.59 11.71 -14.46
N ILE A 53 11.71 11.19 -15.67
CA ILE A 53 12.75 11.57 -16.64
C ILE A 53 12.14 12.59 -17.58
N CYS A 54 12.70 13.80 -17.61
CA CYS A 54 12.28 14.85 -18.52
C CYS A 54 12.91 14.65 -19.89
N GLU A 55 12.19 15.01 -20.95
CA GLU A 55 12.76 15.11 -22.29
C GLU A 55 13.76 16.28 -22.38
N GLU A 56 14.77 16.17 -23.21
CA GLU A 56 15.77 17.23 -23.42
C GLU A 56 15.06 18.54 -23.82
N GLY A 57 15.32 19.62 -23.05
CA GLY A 57 14.76 20.95 -23.29
C GLY A 57 13.43 21.23 -22.58
N GLU A 58 12.78 20.26 -21.93
CA GLU A 58 11.56 20.48 -21.15
C GLU A 58 11.79 20.62 -19.64
N GLU A 59 13.03 20.52 -19.18
CA GLU A 59 13.42 20.49 -17.76
C GLU A 59 12.97 21.75 -16.99
N GLU A 60 13.14 22.94 -17.58
CA GLU A 60 12.77 24.20 -16.94
C GLU A 60 11.24 24.34 -16.81
N LYS A 61 10.50 23.95 -17.83
CA LYS A 61 9.03 23.95 -17.80
C LYS A 61 8.53 22.94 -16.75
N TYR A 62 9.07 21.75 -16.72
CA TYR A 62 8.72 20.73 -15.74
C TYR A 62 9.03 21.22 -14.32
N ARG A 63 10.21 21.80 -14.09
CA ARG A 63 10.60 22.37 -12.80
C ARG A 63 9.62 23.43 -12.32
N ASN A 64 9.23 24.38 -13.21
CA ASN A 64 8.26 25.41 -12.88
C ASN A 64 6.89 24.82 -12.49
N LEU A 65 6.40 23.83 -13.24
CA LEU A 65 5.14 23.15 -12.94
C LEU A 65 5.19 22.37 -11.62
N THR A 66 6.32 21.72 -11.31
CA THR A 66 6.49 20.97 -10.06
C THR A 66 6.68 21.86 -8.84
N GLU A 67 7.21 23.08 -9.01
CA GLU A 67 7.33 24.07 -7.94
C GLU A 67 5.99 24.70 -7.56
N THR A 68 5.06 24.81 -8.51
CA THR A 68 3.78 25.48 -8.26
C THR A 68 2.59 24.53 -8.21
N TRP A 69 2.67 23.36 -8.88
CA TRP A 69 1.54 22.48 -9.12
C TRP A 69 0.42 23.15 -9.93
N ASP A 70 0.79 23.98 -10.88
CA ASP A 70 -0.16 24.68 -11.72
C ASP A 70 -0.58 23.85 -12.95
N SER A 71 -1.17 22.70 -12.69
CA SER A 71 -1.74 21.80 -13.71
C SER A 71 -3.12 21.33 -13.27
N PRO A 72 -4.05 21.10 -14.21
CA PRO A 72 -5.41 20.66 -13.88
C PRO A 72 -5.46 19.32 -13.17
N ILE A 73 -4.56 18.38 -13.52
CA ILE A 73 -4.45 17.07 -12.89
C ILE A 73 -3.00 16.86 -12.47
N ILE A 74 -2.80 16.52 -11.22
CA ILE A 74 -1.49 16.25 -10.63
C ILE A 74 -1.49 14.82 -10.10
N VAL A 75 -0.47 14.03 -10.46
CA VAL A 75 -0.25 12.68 -9.99
C VAL A 75 1.05 12.68 -9.21
N THR A 76 0.98 12.37 -7.90
CA THR A 76 2.12 12.56 -7.00
C THR A 76 2.15 11.56 -5.85
N THR A 77 3.24 11.57 -5.06
CA THR A 77 3.43 10.67 -3.92
C THR A 77 2.88 11.24 -2.61
N ALA A 78 2.65 10.36 -1.62
CA ALA A 78 2.36 10.73 -0.24
C ALA A 78 3.47 11.62 0.37
N VAL A 79 4.74 11.38 0.01
CA VAL A 79 5.87 12.18 0.47
C VAL A 79 5.78 13.62 -0.05
N GLN A 80 5.41 13.82 -1.31
CA GLN A 80 5.31 15.16 -1.89
C GLN A 80 4.17 15.98 -1.28
N ILE A 81 3.03 15.36 -0.96
CA ILE A 81 1.95 16.09 -0.28
C ILE A 81 2.33 16.44 1.16
N LEU A 82 2.96 15.53 1.89
CA LEU A 82 3.45 15.81 3.25
C LEU A 82 4.52 16.92 3.25
N ASN A 83 5.43 16.90 2.29
CA ASN A 83 6.40 17.98 2.13
C ASN A 83 5.74 19.32 1.80
N THR A 84 4.68 19.30 0.96
CA THR A 84 3.92 20.51 0.64
C THR A 84 3.24 21.11 1.88
N LEU A 85 2.78 20.25 2.80
CA LEU A 85 2.05 20.66 3.99
C LEU A 85 2.97 21.05 5.16
N PHE A 86 4.14 20.42 5.29
CA PHE A 86 4.94 20.49 6.52
C PHE A 86 6.42 20.88 6.30
N SER A 87 6.89 21.03 5.07
CA SER A 87 8.26 21.47 4.80
C SER A 87 8.39 22.99 4.85
N ASP A 88 9.54 23.49 5.31
CA ASP A 88 9.94 24.89 5.29
C ASP A 88 10.53 25.34 3.93
N GLN A 89 10.69 24.43 3.00
CA GLN A 89 11.25 24.72 1.68
C GLN A 89 10.29 25.58 0.85
N LYS A 90 10.80 26.69 0.29
CA LYS A 90 10.02 27.66 -0.47
C LYS A 90 9.25 27.06 -1.66
N ASN A 91 9.86 26.10 -2.37
CA ASN A 91 9.23 25.38 -3.48
C ASN A 91 8.06 24.49 -3.01
N CYS A 92 8.16 23.91 -1.81
CA CYS A 92 7.04 23.15 -1.24
C CYS A 92 5.89 24.06 -0.81
N ILE A 93 6.19 25.17 -0.15
CA ILE A 93 5.20 26.15 0.33
C ILE A 93 4.41 26.75 -0.84
N ARG A 94 5.05 26.99 -1.99
CA ARG A 94 4.38 27.52 -3.19
C ARG A 94 3.24 26.66 -3.69
N ARG A 95 3.23 25.36 -3.43
CA ARG A 95 2.16 24.42 -3.85
C ARG A 95 0.90 24.54 -3.02
N MET A 96 1.01 25.05 -1.78
CA MET A 96 -0.11 25.09 -0.82
C MET A 96 -1.37 25.74 -1.37
N HIS A 97 -1.26 26.87 -2.09
CA HIS A 97 -2.43 27.57 -2.63
C HIS A 97 -3.21 26.73 -3.65
N ASN A 98 -2.53 25.80 -4.34
CA ASN A 98 -3.13 24.92 -5.34
C ASN A 98 -3.81 23.69 -4.73
N LEU A 99 -3.68 23.47 -3.42
CA LEU A 99 -4.50 22.53 -2.67
C LEU A 99 -5.91 23.08 -2.41
N CYS A 100 -6.08 24.40 -2.38
CA CYS A 100 -7.38 25.03 -2.17
C CYS A 100 -8.31 24.80 -3.35
N ASN A 101 -9.60 24.62 -3.06
CA ASN A 101 -10.66 24.38 -4.03
C ASN A 101 -10.34 23.27 -5.04
N SER A 102 -9.69 22.22 -4.56
CA SER A 102 -9.28 21.04 -5.32
C SER A 102 -10.01 19.78 -4.88
N ILE A 103 -9.83 18.70 -5.63
CA ILE A 103 -10.18 17.34 -5.19
C ILE A 103 -8.89 16.59 -5.00
N ILE A 104 -8.67 16.09 -3.81
CA ILE A 104 -7.48 15.29 -3.48
C ILE A 104 -7.91 13.84 -3.24
N ILE A 105 -7.41 12.94 -4.10
CA ILE A 105 -7.64 11.50 -3.98
C ILE A 105 -6.42 10.90 -3.30
N PHE A 106 -6.60 10.38 -2.09
CA PHE A 106 -5.61 9.61 -1.36
C PHE A 106 -5.84 8.14 -1.63
N ASP A 107 -5.05 7.56 -2.52
CA ASP A 107 -5.12 6.13 -2.83
C ASP A 107 -4.24 5.34 -1.87
N GLU A 108 -4.71 4.15 -1.48
CA GLU A 108 -4.06 3.28 -0.48
C GLU A 108 -3.68 4.05 0.82
N VAL A 109 -4.66 4.76 1.39
CA VAL A 109 -4.43 5.63 2.55
C VAL A 109 -3.82 4.91 3.76
N GLN A 110 -4.00 3.60 3.89
CA GLN A 110 -3.38 2.79 4.93
C GLN A 110 -1.85 2.68 4.81
N ALA A 111 -1.29 2.99 3.64
CA ALA A 111 0.16 2.99 3.44
C ALA A 111 0.88 4.25 3.96
N PHE A 112 0.13 5.22 4.48
CA PHE A 112 0.76 6.37 5.16
C PHE A 112 1.44 5.91 6.45
N PRO A 113 2.66 6.41 6.75
CA PRO A 113 3.37 6.05 7.97
C PRO A 113 2.53 6.38 9.22
N VAL A 114 2.48 5.45 10.17
CA VAL A 114 1.69 5.58 11.42
C VAL A 114 2.02 6.89 12.16
N ARG A 115 3.30 7.26 12.21
CA ARG A 115 3.75 8.51 12.85
C ARG A 115 3.16 9.78 12.24
N CYS A 116 2.66 9.72 11.00
CA CYS A 116 2.05 10.85 10.31
C CYS A 116 0.52 10.90 10.48
N THR A 117 -0.10 9.97 11.21
CA THR A 117 -1.56 9.81 11.21
C THR A 117 -2.28 11.05 11.70
N GLU A 118 -1.87 11.65 12.82
CA GLU A 118 -2.51 12.86 13.33
C GLU A 118 -2.26 14.08 12.45
N LEU A 119 -1.04 14.25 11.95
CA LEU A 119 -0.72 15.31 10.99
C LEU A 119 -1.54 15.19 9.71
N PHE A 120 -1.74 13.97 9.22
CA PHE A 120 -2.61 13.68 8.08
C PHE A 120 -4.05 14.09 8.37
N ASN A 121 -4.61 13.66 9.50
CA ASN A 121 -5.97 14.00 9.90
C ASN A 121 -6.18 15.52 10.02
N LEU A 122 -5.25 16.21 10.71
CA LEU A 122 -5.27 17.68 10.83
C LEU A 122 -5.24 18.36 9.47
N SER A 123 -4.38 17.89 8.56
CA SER A 123 -4.25 18.45 7.21
C SER A 123 -5.52 18.26 6.39
N VAL A 124 -6.08 17.05 6.38
CA VAL A 124 -7.32 16.75 5.66
C VAL A 124 -8.48 17.56 6.21
N ASN A 125 -8.58 17.67 7.54
CA ASN A 125 -9.61 18.50 8.21
C ASN A 125 -9.47 19.98 7.82
N PHE A 126 -8.25 20.52 7.88
CA PHE A 126 -7.98 21.91 7.50
C PHE A 126 -8.34 22.18 6.03
N LEU A 127 -7.87 21.35 5.12
CA LEU A 127 -8.12 21.49 3.69
C LEU A 127 -9.62 21.39 3.37
N SER A 128 -10.33 20.47 4.04
CA SER A 128 -11.76 20.26 3.78
C SER A 128 -12.64 21.36 4.39
N GLN A 129 -12.30 21.84 5.58
CA GLN A 129 -13.14 22.82 6.30
C GLN A 129 -12.87 24.26 5.88
N PHE A 130 -11.61 24.62 5.61
CA PHE A 130 -11.19 26.00 5.39
C PHE A 130 -10.76 26.32 3.96
N CYS A 131 -10.27 25.31 3.21
CA CYS A 131 -9.74 25.54 1.87
C CYS A 131 -10.72 25.12 0.76
N GLY A 132 -11.93 24.70 1.09
CA GLY A 132 -12.91 24.25 0.10
C GLY A 132 -12.45 23.01 -0.67
N THR A 133 -11.57 22.19 -0.11
CA THR A 133 -11.03 20.98 -0.76
C THR A 133 -11.91 19.79 -0.47
N THR A 134 -12.10 18.91 -1.45
CA THR A 134 -12.77 17.63 -1.26
C THR A 134 -11.72 16.53 -1.16
N ALA A 135 -11.59 15.90 0.00
CA ALA A 135 -10.71 14.75 0.19
C ALA A 135 -11.48 13.45 -0.08
N VAL A 136 -10.90 12.58 -0.91
CA VAL A 136 -11.41 11.24 -1.22
C VAL A 136 -10.41 10.23 -0.70
N LEU A 137 -10.81 9.42 0.26
CA LEU A 137 -9.97 8.39 0.87
C LEU A 137 -10.29 7.04 0.25
N CYS A 138 -9.32 6.46 -0.46
CA CYS A 138 -9.44 5.14 -1.08
C CYS A 138 -8.57 4.14 -0.31
N SER A 139 -9.13 2.98 0.01
CA SER A 139 -8.42 1.92 0.72
C SER A 139 -9.11 0.57 0.49
N ALA A 140 -8.34 -0.48 0.37
CA ALA A 140 -8.83 -1.86 0.46
C ALA A 140 -9.15 -2.24 1.91
N THR A 141 -8.42 -1.63 2.86
CA THR A 141 -8.53 -1.84 4.30
C THR A 141 -8.60 -0.47 4.95
N GLN A 142 -9.79 0.03 5.26
CA GLN A 142 -9.91 1.35 5.87
C GLN A 142 -9.24 1.38 7.25
N PRO A 143 -8.11 2.10 7.40
CA PRO A 143 -7.57 2.36 8.72
C PRO A 143 -8.62 3.19 9.49
N THR A 144 -8.82 2.85 10.76
CA THR A 144 -9.77 3.58 11.62
C THR A 144 -9.23 4.98 11.99
N LEU A 145 -9.10 5.87 11.00
CA LEU A 145 -8.57 7.24 11.17
C LEU A 145 -9.42 8.09 12.14
N ALA A 146 -10.65 7.68 12.35
CA ALA A 146 -11.60 8.34 13.26
C ALA A 146 -11.59 7.79 14.69
N SER A 147 -10.67 6.91 15.06
CA SER A 147 -10.63 6.28 16.39
C SER A 147 -9.39 6.65 17.21
N LEU A 148 -8.79 7.79 16.94
CA LEU A 148 -7.75 8.39 17.78
C LEU A 148 -8.38 9.03 19.02
N GLU A 149 -7.63 9.19 20.09
CA GLU A 149 -8.09 9.93 21.27
C GLU A 149 -8.25 11.42 20.94
N GLU A 150 -7.31 11.97 20.17
CA GLU A 150 -7.29 13.35 19.71
C GLU A 150 -7.12 13.43 18.17
N ASN A 151 -7.41 14.59 17.59
CA ASN A 151 -7.19 14.90 16.18
C ASN A 151 -7.79 13.86 15.21
N ASN A 152 -9.01 13.45 15.49
CA ASN A 152 -9.74 12.55 14.59
C ASN A 152 -10.03 13.22 13.26
N ILE A 153 -10.08 12.40 12.19
CA ILE A 153 -10.59 12.88 10.91
C ILE A 153 -12.07 13.25 11.02
N CYS A 154 -12.48 14.32 10.35
CA CYS A 154 -13.89 14.71 10.28
C CYS A 154 -14.75 13.58 9.71
N LYS A 155 -16.02 13.58 10.04
CA LYS A 155 -16.97 12.57 9.58
C LYS A 155 -16.95 12.49 8.04
N CYS A 156 -16.50 11.34 7.53
CA CYS A 156 -16.50 11.04 6.12
C CYS A 156 -17.85 10.48 5.68
N LEU A 157 -18.23 10.78 4.42
CA LEU A 157 -19.37 10.14 3.78
C LEU A 157 -18.88 8.84 3.13
N GLU A 158 -19.49 7.72 3.50
CA GLU A 158 -19.23 6.43 2.88
C GLU A 158 -19.84 6.41 1.47
N MET A 159 -19.01 6.16 0.45
CA MET A 159 -19.45 6.12 -0.94
C MET A 159 -19.97 4.74 -1.37
N SER A 160 -19.59 3.69 -0.65
CA SER A 160 -19.96 2.29 -0.95
C SER A 160 -20.92 1.74 0.11
N GLY A 161 -22.16 2.20 0.13
CA GLY A 161 -23.14 1.90 1.20
C GLY A 161 -23.57 0.42 1.38
N GLU A 162 -23.02 -0.54 0.60
CA GLU A 162 -23.33 -1.97 0.70
C GLU A 162 -22.08 -2.85 0.59
N SER A 163 -21.04 -2.54 1.37
CA SER A 163 -19.73 -3.22 1.31
C SER A 163 -19.84 -4.75 1.50
N GLU A 164 -20.65 -5.22 2.43
CA GLU A 164 -20.83 -6.66 2.69
C GLU A 164 -21.39 -7.45 1.51
N LYS A 165 -22.32 -6.87 0.76
CA LYS A 165 -22.93 -7.51 -0.41
C LYS A 165 -21.89 -7.68 -1.53
N TYR A 166 -21.05 -6.67 -1.72
CA TYR A 166 -19.96 -6.72 -2.71
C TYR A 166 -18.87 -7.70 -2.29
N THR A 167 -18.49 -7.75 -1.02
CA THR A 167 -17.47 -8.68 -0.50
C THR A 167 -17.82 -10.13 -0.82
N LYS A 168 -19.09 -10.54 -0.59
CA LYS A 168 -19.54 -11.90 -0.93
C LYS A 168 -19.51 -12.17 -2.44
N ALA A 169 -19.96 -11.20 -3.26
CA ALA A 169 -20.00 -11.35 -4.72
C ALA A 169 -18.59 -11.43 -5.34
N PHE A 170 -17.62 -10.77 -4.73
CA PHE A 170 -16.23 -10.71 -5.21
C PHE A 170 -15.30 -11.73 -4.55
N LYS A 171 -15.81 -12.58 -3.64
CA LYS A 171 -14.96 -13.62 -3.03
C LYS A 171 -14.37 -14.53 -4.10
N ARG A 172 -13.03 -14.60 -4.15
CA ARG A 172 -12.28 -15.30 -5.19
C ARG A 172 -11.05 -16.05 -4.66
N VAL A 173 -10.73 -15.85 -3.38
CA VAL A 173 -9.58 -16.45 -2.72
C VAL A 173 -9.98 -17.00 -1.36
N GLU A 174 -9.21 -17.94 -0.87
CA GLU A 174 -9.24 -18.43 0.50
C GLU A 174 -7.92 -18.06 1.18
N ILE A 175 -8.01 -17.44 2.36
CA ILE A 175 -6.85 -17.10 3.18
C ILE A 175 -6.63 -18.25 4.16
N ILE A 176 -5.44 -18.86 4.07
CA ILE A 176 -5.06 -20.06 4.82
C ILE A 176 -3.95 -19.68 5.80
N ASP A 177 -4.18 -19.95 7.08
CA ASP A 177 -3.18 -19.73 8.12
C ASP A 177 -2.24 -20.94 8.22
N GLU A 178 -1.01 -20.79 7.71
CA GLU A 178 0.08 -21.75 7.81
C GLU A 178 1.15 -21.31 8.83
N THR A 179 0.87 -20.30 9.66
CA THR A 179 1.84 -19.76 10.63
C THR A 179 2.15 -20.74 11.76
N LYS A 180 1.24 -21.68 12.03
CA LYS A 180 1.37 -22.75 13.03
C LYS A 180 1.32 -24.13 12.38
N ASN A 181 1.97 -24.27 11.22
CA ASN A 181 2.08 -25.57 10.55
C ASN A 181 2.94 -26.51 11.36
N GLU A 182 2.41 -27.69 11.68
CA GLU A 182 3.09 -28.70 12.50
C GLU A 182 4.40 -29.22 11.87
N ARG A 183 4.56 -29.13 10.56
CA ARG A 183 5.80 -29.49 9.87
C ARG A 183 6.94 -28.52 10.20
N TYR A 184 6.62 -27.27 10.59
CA TYR A 184 7.59 -26.18 10.78
C TYR A 184 7.38 -25.48 12.13
N PRO A 185 7.57 -26.14 13.27
CA PRO A 185 7.19 -25.62 14.59
C PRO A 185 7.97 -24.37 15.02
N GLY A 186 9.13 -24.10 14.39
CA GLY A 186 9.95 -22.88 14.59
C GLY A 186 9.79 -21.82 13.53
N GLY A 187 8.87 -22.02 12.59
CA GLY A 187 8.79 -21.26 11.34
C GLY A 187 9.57 -21.93 10.21
N MET A 188 9.32 -21.52 8.98
CA MET A 188 9.97 -22.08 7.78
C MET A 188 11.36 -21.47 7.60
N GLU A 189 12.36 -22.33 7.42
CA GLU A 189 13.64 -21.93 6.83
C GLU A 189 13.46 -21.69 5.31
N THR A 190 14.46 -21.09 4.68
CA THR A 190 14.39 -20.81 3.24
C THR A 190 14.27 -22.08 2.39
N GLU A 191 14.80 -23.20 2.87
CA GLU A 191 14.67 -24.52 2.24
C GLU A 191 13.24 -25.06 2.35
N ASP A 192 12.65 -24.99 3.54
CA ASP A 192 11.26 -25.40 3.78
C ASP A 192 10.28 -24.60 2.91
N LEU A 193 10.51 -23.29 2.84
CA LEU A 193 9.69 -22.42 2.00
C LEU A 193 9.82 -22.79 0.52
N LYS A 194 11.01 -23.10 0.03
CA LYS A 194 11.24 -23.58 -1.34
C LYS A 194 10.36 -24.80 -1.65
N GLU A 195 10.39 -25.82 -0.77
CA GLU A 195 9.58 -27.03 -0.96
C GLU A 195 8.08 -26.70 -0.96
N PHE A 196 7.64 -25.87 -0.04
CA PHE A 196 6.24 -25.44 0.04
C PHE A 196 5.81 -24.64 -1.21
N VAL A 197 6.68 -23.78 -1.76
CA VAL A 197 6.43 -23.04 -3.00
C VAL A 197 6.25 -23.98 -4.17
N LEU A 198 7.11 -25.01 -4.30
CA LEU A 198 7.01 -26.00 -5.37
C LEU A 198 5.71 -26.80 -5.24
N GLU A 199 5.35 -27.27 -4.05
CA GLU A 199 4.08 -27.96 -3.78
C GLU A 199 2.87 -27.11 -4.25
N LYS A 200 2.82 -25.85 -3.86
CA LYS A 200 1.74 -24.94 -4.25
C LYS A 200 1.75 -24.61 -5.74
N THR A 201 2.91 -24.55 -6.36
CA THR A 201 3.02 -24.30 -7.80
C THR A 201 2.52 -25.48 -8.62
N GLU A 202 2.73 -26.71 -8.15
CA GLU A 202 2.13 -27.90 -8.75
C GLU A 202 0.60 -27.83 -8.72
N GLU A 203 0.04 -27.41 -7.60
CA GLU A 203 -1.41 -27.34 -7.40
C GLU A 203 -2.09 -26.21 -8.19
N TYR A 204 -1.45 -25.01 -8.24
CA TYR A 204 -2.05 -23.78 -8.76
C TYR A 204 -1.43 -23.26 -10.06
N HIS A 205 -0.39 -23.92 -10.60
CA HIS A 205 0.34 -23.57 -11.82
C HIS A 205 1.13 -22.24 -11.75
N SER A 206 0.78 -21.32 -10.86
CA SER A 206 1.52 -20.08 -10.67
C SER A 206 1.47 -19.62 -9.22
N THR A 207 2.63 -19.29 -8.67
CA THR A 207 2.81 -18.91 -7.26
C THR A 207 3.57 -17.60 -7.15
N LEU A 208 3.00 -16.65 -6.38
CA LEU A 208 3.66 -15.43 -5.97
C LEU A 208 4.09 -15.57 -4.51
N VAL A 209 5.38 -15.39 -4.25
CA VAL A 209 5.96 -15.42 -2.89
C VAL A 209 6.31 -14.00 -2.50
N ILE A 210 5.80 -13.52 -1.38
CA ILE A 210 6.06 -12.16 -0.89
C ILE A 210 6.71 -12.25 0.49
N LEU A 211 7.94 -11.78 0.59
CA LEU A 211 8.77 -11.80 1.80
C LEU A 211 9.03 -10.38 2.31
N ASN A 212 9.36 -10.25 3.61
CA ASN A 212 9.51 -8.94 4.24
C ASN A 212 10.90 -8.34 4.01
N THR A 213 11.91 -9.16 3.71
CA THR A 213 13.30 -8.69 3.49
C THR A 213 13.81 -9.05 2.11
N THR A 214 14.61 -8.16 1.52
CA THR A 214 15.23 -8.39 0.20
C THR A 214 16.23 -9.52 0.23
N LYS A 215 16.93 -9.71 1.36
CA LYS A 215 17.90 -10.79 1.53
C LYS A 215 17.22 -12.16 1.47
N CYS A 216 16.16 -12.35 2.27
CA CYS A 216 15.40 -13.60 2.29
C CYS A 216 14.77 -13.89 0.92
N ALA A 217 14.19 -12.87 0.26
CA ALA A 217 13.61 -13.01 -1.06
C ALA A 217 14.65 -13.46 -2.11
N PHE A 218 15.85 -12.89 -2.07
CA PHE A 218 16.91 -13.26 -2.99
C PHE A 218 17.44 -14.69 -2.72
N GLU A 219 17.60 -15.05 -1.46
CA GLU A 219 18.06 -16.41 -1.08
C GLU A 219 17.05 -17.49 -1.52
N VAL A 220 15.75 -17.27 -1.31
CA VAL A 220 14.70 -18.19 -1.78
C VAL A 220 14.67 -18.26 -3.30
N PHE A 221 14.84 -17.12 -3.99
CA PHE A 221 14.93 -17.08 -5.45
C PHE A 221 16.08 -17.93 -5.97
N GLN A 222 17.31 -17.78 -5.43
CA GLN A 222 18.47 -18.57 -5.83
C GLN A 222 18.23 -20.07 -5.63
N LYS A 223 17.71 -20.48 -4.48
CA LYS A 223 17.41 -21.89 -4.21
C LYS A 223 16.38 -22.51 -5.15
N LEU A 224 15.41 -21.71 -5.60
CA LEU A 224 14.42 -22.14 -6.57
C LEU A 224 15.07 -22.24 -7.97
N GLU A 225 15.89 -21.28 -8.36
CA GLU A 225 16.61 -21.26 -9.65
C GLU A 225 17.54 -22.48 -9.78
N ASP A 226 18.25 -22.85 -8.69
CA ASP A 226 19.18 -23.98 -8.67
C ASP A 226 18.48 -25.34 -8.81
N CYS A 227 17.21 -25.48 -8.42
CA CYS A 227 16.52 -26.78 -8.38
C CYS A 227 15.45 -26.93 -9.46
N CYS A 228 14.99 -25.86 -10.09
CA CYS A 228 13.89 -25.93 -11.04
C CYS A 228 14.36 -26.34 -12.43
N THR A 229 13.54 -27.15 -13.08
CA THR A 229 13.72 -27.64 -14.46
C THR A 229 13.18 -26.63 -15.47
N GLU A 230 13.33 -26.93 -16.78
CA GLU A 230 12.78 -26.11 -17.88
C GLU A 230 11.24 -25.96 -17.86
N GLU A 231 10.54 -26.73 -17.02
CA GLU A 231 9.08 -26.61 -16.83
C GLU A 231 8.67 -25.36 -16.05
N TYR A 232 9.62 -24.71 -15.39
CA TYR A 232 9.37 -23.52 -14.57
C TYR A 232 9.94 -22.27 -15.22
N GLU A 233 9.26 -21.15 -15.02
CA GLU A 233 9.79 -19.80 -15.18
C GLU A 233 9.81 -19.10 -13.82
N ILE A 234 11.00 -18.68 -13.39
CA ILE A 234 11.21 -18.10 -12.07
C ILE A 234 11.63 -16.65 -12.22
N PHE A 235 10.97 -15.78 -11.49
CA PHE A 235 11.21 -14.34 -11.50
C PHE A 235 11.53 -13.82 -10.10
N HIS A 236 12.38 -12.79 -10.05
CA HIS A 236 12.65 -12.05 -8.84
C HIS A 236 12.28 -10.57 -9.00
N LEU A 237 11.62 -9.99 -8.00
CA LEU A 237 11.28 -8.57 -7.95
C LEU A 237 11.59 -7.98 -6.58
N SER A 238 12.46 -6.97 -6.53
CA SER A 238 12.78 -6.24 -5.31
C SER A 238 13.06 -4.77 -5.57
N ASN A 239 13.13 -3.98 -4.50
CA ASN A 239 13.49 -2.56 -4.62
C ASN A 239 14.95 -2.31 -4.97
N ASN A 240 15.80 -3.32 -4.88
CA ASN A 240 17.23 -3.22 -5.25
C ASN A 240 17.49 -3.29 -6.76
N MET A 241 16.45 -3.58 -7.56
CA MET A 241 16.55 -3.60 -9.02
C MET A 241 16.52 -2.17 -9.57
N CYS A 242 17.29 -1.92 -10.64
CA CYS A 242 17.17 -0.65 -11.35
C CYS A 242 15.78 -0.50 -12.00
N PRO A 243 15.26 0.73 -12.17
CA PRO A 243 13.92 0.95 -12.69
C PRO A 243 13.62 0.26 -14.02
N GLN A 244 14.53 0.32 -14.98
CA GLN A 244 14.34 -0.31 -16.28
C GLN A 244 14.24 -1.83 -16.17
N HIS A 245 15.16 -2.48 -15.46
CA HIS A 245 15.14 -3.94 -15.26
C HIS A 245 13.83 -4.39 -14.58
N LYS A 246 13.34 -3.59 -13.62
CA LYS A 246 12.07 -3.86 -12.97
C LYS A 246 10.89 -3.80 -13.94
N LEU A 247 10.86 -2.82 -14.86
CA LEU A 247 9.82 -2.69 -15.87
C LEU A 247 9.86 -3.86 -16.86
N ASP A 248 11.04 -4.26 -17.29
CA ASP A 248 11.24 -5.39 -18.20
C ASP A 248 10.76 -6.70 -17.56
N THR A 249 11.19 -6.98 -16.33
CA THR A 249 10.75 -8.16 -15.56
C THR A 249 9.23 -8.17 -15.33
N LEU A 250 8.63 -7.02 -15.05
CA LEU A 250 7.16 -6.91 -14.92
C LEU A 250 6.45 -7.24 -16.24
N ALA A 251 7.02 -6.87 -17.38
CA ALA A 251 6.47 -7.21 -18.70
C ALA A 251 6.61 -8.70 -18.99
N GLU A 252 7.75 -9.30 -18.66
CA GLU A 252 8.02 -10.74 -18.81
C GLU A 252 7.04 -11.57 -17.96
N ILE A 253 6.86 -11.26 -16.69
CA ILE A 253 5.89 -11.93 -15.80
C ILE A 253 4.49 -11.86 -16.39
N ARG A 254 4.04 -10.67 -16.87
CA ARG A 254 2.72 -10.53 -17.49
C ARG A 254 2.55 -11.43 -18.70
N ASN A 255 3.59 -11.54 -19.53
CA ASN A 255 3.59 -12.38 -20.72
C ASN A 255 3.55 -13.87 -20.34
N ALA A 256 4.38 -14.31 -19.39
CA ALA A 256 4.40 -15.67 -18.88
C ALA A 256 3.02 -16.08 -18.31
N LEU A 257 2.43 -15.23 -17.42
CA LEU A 257 1.11 -15.48 -16.86
C LEU A 257 -0.01 -15.57 -17.90
N ARG A 258 0.13 -14.91 -19.05
CA ARG A 258 -0.85 -14.99 -20.16
C ARG A 258 -0.68 -16.25 -20.97
N LYS A 259 0.57 -16.64 -21.27
CA LYS A 259 0.87 -17.81 -22.09
C LYS A 259 0.53 -19.12 -21.39
N ARG A 260 0.84 -19.22 -20.10
CA ARG A 260 0.63 -20.42 -19.26
C ARG A 260 1.29 -21.68 -19.81
N ASP A 261 2.37 -21.52 -20.56
CA ASP A 261 3.10 -22.65 -21.18
C ASP A 261 3.95 -23.39 -20.14
N LYS A 262 4.39 -22.69 -19.11
CA LYS A 262 5.22 -23.18 -18.01
C LYS A 262 4.58 -22.85 -16.66
N LYS A 263 5.04 -23.52 -15.61
CA LYS A 263 4.73 -23.20 -14.22
C LYS A 263 5.51 -21.93 -13.83
N ILE A 264 4.85 -21.00 -13.15
CA ILE A 264 5.40 -19.66 -12.90
C ILE A 264 5.59 -19.45 -11.40
N ILE A 265 6.79 -19.05 -11.02
CA ILE A 265 7.11 -18.64 -9.65
C ILE A 265 7.67 -17.21 -9.70
N CYS A 266 7.10 -16.33 -8.88
CA CYS A 266 7.66 -14.99 -8.68
C CYS A 266 7.97 -14.80 -7.21
N VAL A 267 9.26 -14.60 -6.87
CA VAL A 267 9.69 -14.27 -5.51
C VAL A 267 9.90 -12.76 -5.42
N SER A 268 9.24 -12.14 -4.46
CA SER A 268 9.26 -10.68 -4.35
C SER A 268 9.25 -10.19 -2.91
N THR A 269 9.51 -8.92 -2.74
CA THR A 269 9.19 -8.17 -1.53
C THR A 269 7.84 -7.47 -1.67
N GLN A 270 7.47 -6.63 -0.70
CA GLN A 270 6.20 -5.86 -0.72
C GLN A 270 5.98 -5.01 -1.99
N VAL A 271 6.98 -4.88 -2.84
CA VAL A 271 6.91 -4.10 -4.09
C VAL A 271 5.78 -4.53 -5.04
N VAL A 272 5.30 -5.77 -4.91
CA VAL A 272 4.20 -6.31 -5.74
C VAL A 272 2.83 -6.17 -5.09
N GLU A 273 2.75 -5.83 -3.80
CA GLU A 273 1.47 -5.66 -3.09
C GLU A 273 0.66 -4.51 -3.67
N ALA A 274 1.34 -3.48 -4.19
CA ALA A 274 0.70 -2.33 -4.81
C ALA A 274 1.27 -2.05 -6.21
N GLY A 275 0.46 -1.49 -7.10
CA GLY A 275 0.88 -0.97 -8.40
C GLY A 275 1.09 -1.97 -9.53
N VAL A 276 0.94 -3.27 -9.30
CA VAL A 276 1.10 -4.26 -10.35
C VAL A 276 -0.20 -5.00 -10.63
N ASN A 277 -0.47 -5.25 -11.90
CA ASN A 277 -1.66 -5.99 -12.34
C ASN A 277 -1.29 -7.44 -12.66
N PHE A 278 -1.10 -8.24 -11.60
CA PHE A 278 -0.87 -9.67 -11.69
C PHE A 278 -2.07 -10.47 -11.20
N SER A 279 -2.19 -11.72 -11.70
CA SER A 279 -3.19 -12.68 -11.27
C SER A 279 -2.55 -14.06 -11.18
N PHE A 280 -1.99 -14.37 -10.01
CA PHE A 280 -1.40 -15.67 -9.71
C PHE A 280 -2.47 -16.65 -9.19
N GLY A 281 -2.22 -17.95 -9.34
CA GLY A 281 -3.11 -18.99 -8.81
C GLY A 281 -3.02 -19.12 -7.30
N CYS A 282 -1.81 -19.02 -6.76
CA CYS A 282 -1.51 -19.03 -5.33
C CYS A 282 -0.65 -17.83 -4.96
N VAL A 283 -0.83 -17.31 -3.75
CA VAL A 283 0.04 -16.32 -3.14
C VAL A 283 0.49 -16.81 -1.78
N ILE A 284 1.79 -16.84 -1.55
CA ILE A 284 2.41 -17.16 -0.26
C ILE A 284 2.95 -15.85 0.31
N ARG A 285 2.48 -15.46 1.48
CA ARG A 285 2.87 -14.22 2.15
C ARG A 285 3.54 -14.52 3.48
N SER A 286 4.81 -14.15 3.62
CA SER A 286 5.44 -14.12 4.94
C SER A 286 4.63 -13.22 5.86
N LYS A 287 4.40 -13.66 7.09
CA LYS A 287 3.59 -12.97 8.08
C LYS A 287 3.99 -11.50 8.20
N ALA A 288 2.98 -10.61 8.12
CA ALA A 288 3.10 -9.16 8.24
C ALA A 288 1.80 -8.61 8.85
N GLY A 289 1.26 -7.50 8.41
CA GLY A 289 -0.06 -7.01 8.81
C GLY A 289 -1.21 -7.68 8.04
N LEU A 290 -2.43 -7.60 8.56
CA LEU A 290 -3.62 -8.09 7.85
C LEU A 290 -3.86 -7.31 6.54
N ASP A 291 -3.55 -6.02 6.54
CA ASP A 291 -3.60 -5.16 5.35
C ASP A 291 -2.66 -5.65 4.25
N ASN A 292 -1.44 -6.08 4.59
CA ASN A 292 -0.50 -6.70 3.65
C ASN A 292 -1.04 -8.01 3.09
N VAL A 293 -1.64 -8.86 3.95
CA VAL A 293 -2.27 -10.12 3.51
C VAL A 293 -3.41 -9.85 2.51
N ILE A 294 -4.25 -8.85 2.78
CA ILE A 294 -5.37 -8.48 1.90
C ILE A 294 -4.86 -7.88 0.58
N GLN A 295 -3.80 -7.07 0.59
CA GLN A 295 -3.15 -6.56 -0.62
C GLN A 295 -2.55 -7.69 -1.46
N ALA A 296 -1.89 -8.64 -0.80
CA ALA A 296 -1.38 -9.86 -1.44
C ALA A 296 -2.52 -10.71 -2.04
N ALA A 297 -3.62 -10.86 -1.32
CA ALA A 297 -4.84 -11.52 -1.82
C ALA A 297 -5.43 -10.83 -3.06
N GLY A 298 -5.23 -9.52 -3.18
CA GLY A 298 -5.54 -8.74 -4.39
C GLY A 298 -4.75 -9.17 -5.63
N ARG A 299 -3.66 -9.93 -5.48
CA ARG A 299 -2.83 -10.49 -6.57
C ARG A 299 -3.14 -11.95 -6.88
N CYS A 300 -4.03 -12.57 -6.09
CA CYS A 300 -4.45 -13.94 -6.25
C CYS A 300 -5.78 -14.02 -6.99
N ASN A 301 -5.86 -14.83 -8.04
CA ASN A 301 -7.07 -15.09 -8.83
C ASN A 301 -7.89 -13.82 -9.13
N ARG A 302 -7.19 -12.78 -9.51
CA ARG A 302 -7.74 -11.40 -9.58
C ARG A 302 -8.96 -11.29 -10.49
N HIS A 303 -8.98 -12.04 -11.56
CA HIS A 303 -10.04 -12.00 -12.57
C HIS A 303 -10.97 -13.24 -12.54
N LYS A 304 -10.87 -14.08 -11.49
CA LYS A 304 -11.63 -15.35 -11.37
C LYS A 304 -11.38 -16.34 -12.52
N GLU A 305 -10.19 -16.33 -13.11
CA GLU A 305 -9.85 -17.15 -14.28
C GLU A 305 -9.52 -18.61 -13.94
N LEU A 306 -9.32 -18.95 -12.66
CA LEU A 306 -8.91 -20.29 -12.25
C LEU A 306 -10.03 -21.35 -12.29
N GLY A 307 -11.30 -20.95 -12.38
CA GLY A 307 -12.42 -21.87 -12.23
C GLY A 307 -12.58 -22.48 -10.81
N LYS A 308 -11.62 -22.23 -9.91
CA LYS A 308 -11.63 -22.59 -8.50
C LYS A 308 -11.19 -21.39 -7.64
N MET A 309 -11.30 -21.51 -6.33
CA MET A 309 -10.75 -20.50 -5.41
C MET A 309 -9.23 -20.47 -5.50
N GLY A 310 -8.63 -19.28 -5.52
CA GLY A 310 -7.18 -19.12 -5.33
C GLY A 310 -6.82 -19.27 -3.85
N ALA A 311 -5.57 -19.64 -3.56
CA ALA A 311 -5.08 -19.78 -2.21
C ALA A 311 -4.15 -18.62 -1.83
N VAL A 312 -4.33 -18.08 -0.62
CA VAL A 312 -3.42 -17.11 -0.02
C VAL A 312 -2.92 -17.70 1.28
N CYS A 313 -1.69 -18.20 1.29
CA CYS A 313 -1.07 -18.86 2.43
C CYS A 313 -0.27 -17.85 3.25
N ILE A 314 -0.60 -17.67 4.53
CA ILE A 314 0.19 -16.87 5.47
C ILE A 314 1.20 -17.81 6.11
N VAL A 315 2.49 -17.59 5.90
CA VAL A 315 3.56 -18.42 6.46
C VAL A 315 4.37 -17.66 7.49
N GLN A 316 4.86 -18.36 8.51
CA GLN A 316 5.83 -17.84 9.47
C GLN A 316 7.22 -18.26 9.03
N MET A 317 8.10 -17.28 8.74
CA MET A 317 9.51 -17.57 8.52
C MET A 317 10.24 -17.77 9.85
N ALA A 318 11.26 -18.62 9.86
CA ALA A 318 12.17 -18.75 11.00
C ALA A 318 12.89 -17.42 11.25
N HIS A 319 13.25 -17.18 12.52
CA HIS A 319 13.88 -15.92 12.93
C HIS A 319 15.18 -15.64 12.16
N ASP A 320 15.98 -16.67 11.94
CA ASP A 320 17.28 -16.54 11.26
C ASP A 320 17.15 -16.46 9.73
N ALA A 321 15.99 -16.84 9.18
CA ALA A 321 15.70 -16.72 7.75
C ALA A 321 15.25 -15.31 7.36
N GLU A 322 14.47 -14.66 8.21
CA GLU A 322 13.94 -13.32 7.93
C GLU A 322 14.22 -12.38 9.12
N HIS A 323 15.38 -11.73 9.11
CA HIS A 323 15.82 -10.80 10.16
C HIS A 323 14.96 -9.52 10.21
N LEU A 324 14.06 -9.43 11.18
CA LEU A 324 13.10 -8.33 11.33
C LEU A 324 13.42 -7.37 12.47
N GLU A 325 14.58 -7.49 13.13
CA GLU A 325 14.92 -6.70 14.34
C GLU A 325 14.83 -5.20 14.11
N ARG A 326 15.20 -4.74 12.91
CA ARG A 326 15.18 -3.34 12.52
C ARG A 326 13.84 -2.87 11.93
N LEU A 327 12.88 -3.78 11.72
CA LEU A 327 11.60 -3.52 11.09
C LEU A 327 10.48 -3.59 12.14
N ARG A 328 10.51 -2.66 13.10
CA ARG A 328 9.59 -2.63 14.24
C ARG A 328 8.12 -2.61 13.79
N GLU A 329 7.79 -1.77 12.81
CA GLU A 329 6.42 -1.67 12.29
C GLU A 329 5.88 -3.02 11.79
N ILE A 330 6.74 -3.82 11.12
CA ILE A 330 6.35 -5.17 10.66
C ILE A 330 6.13 -6.10 11.86
N ARG A 331 6.98 -6.07 12.87
CA ARG A 331 6.84 -6.92 14.06
C ARG A 331 5.56 -6.59 14.86
N ASP A 332 5.26 -5.30 15.02
CA ASP A 332 4.04 -4.85 15.69
C ASP A 332 2.79 -5.28 14.87
N ALA A 333 2.85 -5.18 13.56
CA ALA A 333 1.81 -5.66 12.66
C ALA A 333 1.64 -7.19 12.71
N GLN A 334 2.75 -7.95 12.78
CA GLN A 334 2.73 -9.41 12.95
C GLN A 334 2.07 -9.83 14.27
N ALA A 335 2.36 -9.11 15.37
CA ALA A 335 1.78 -9.39 16.67
C ALA A 335 0.26 -9.13 16.66
N ALA A 336 -0.19 -8.05 16.02
CA ALA A 336 -1.61 -7.77 15.82
C ALA A 336 -2.29 -8.83 14.96
N LEU A 337 -1.67 -9.23 13.84
CA LEU A 337 -2.20 -10.29 12.98
C LEU A 337 -2.32 -11.61 13.74
N GLN A 338 -1.31 -11.97 14.54
CA GLN A 338 -1.34 -13.25 15.30
C GLN A 338 -2.57 -13.31 16.20
N LYS A 339 -2.89 -12.23 16.90
CA LYS A 339 -4.07 -12.18 17.75
C LYS A 339 -5.37 -12.40 16.98
N ILE A 340 -5.45 -11.84 15.77
CA ILE A 340 -6.60 -12.06 14.90
C ILE A 340 -6.72 -13.50 14.43
N LEU A 341 -5.59 -14.11 14.02
CA LEU A 341 -5.57 -15.50 13.57
C LEU A 341 -5.99 -16.44 14.70
N ASP A 342 -5.54 -16.18 15.92
CA ASP A 342 -5.92 -16.98 17.11
C ASP A 342 -7.42 -16.82 17.43
N ASP A 343 -7.94 -15.60 17.44
CA ASP A 343 -9.36 -15.33 17.63
C ASP A 343 -10.23 -15.91 16.49
N PHE A 344 -9.77 -15.85 15.25
CA PHE A 344 -10.46 -16.40 14.09
C PHE A 344 -10.54 -17.94 14.16
N LYS A 345 -9.47 -18.58 14.61
CA LYS A 345 -9.46 -20.04 14.84
C LYS A 345 -10.44 -20.46 15.92
N TYR A 346 -10.61 -19.63 16.96
CA TYR A 346 -11.52 -19.90 18.08
C TYR A 346 -12.99 -19.63 17.70
N ASP A 347 -13.29 -18.48 17.06
CA ASP A 347 -14.64 -18.09 16.66
C ASP A 347 -14.63 -17.35 15.31
N ASN A 348 -14.63 -18.10 14.22
CA ASN A 348 -14.66 -17.53 12.87
C ASN A 348 -16.00 -16.88 12.51
N LYS A 349 -17.10 -17.22 13.21
CA LYS A 349 -18.44 -16.60 12.98
C LYS A 349 -18.42 -15.12 13.28
N ARG A 350 -17.67 -14.72 14.33
CA ARG A 350 -17.47 -13.32 14.69
C ARG A 350 -16.94 -12.48 13.53
N PHE A 351 -16.17 -13.08 12.65
CA PHE A 351 -15.52 -12.42 11.50
C PHE A 351 -16.21 -12.74 10.16
N ASN A 352 -17.49 -13.13 10.19
CA ASN A 352 -18.24 -13.54 8.99
C ASN A 352 -17.54 -14.62 8.17
N TYR A 353 -16.82 -15.55 8.83
CA TYR A 353 -16.05 -16.65 8.21
C TYR A 353 -14.95 -16.16 7.23
N SER A 354 -14.47 -14.92 7.38
CA SER A 354 -13.47 -14.39 6.46
C SER A 354 -12.53 -13.38 7.14
N LEU A 355 -11.22 -13.58 6.97
CA LEU A 355 -10.19 -12.68 7.47
C LEU A 355 -10.15 -11.34 6.73
N ASP A 356 -10.71 -11.27 5.51
CA ASP A 356 -10.87 -10.04 4.75
C ASP A 356 -12.21 -9.32 5.00
N SER A 357 -12.97 -9.76 6.02
CA SER A 357 -14.19 -9.08 6.42
C SER A 357 -13.92 -7.70 7.05
N GLU A 358 -14.86 -6.78 6.89
CA GLU A 358 -14.78 -5.45 7.50
C GLU A 358 -14.59 -5.53 9.03
N ILE A 359 -15.22 -6.53 9.67
CA ILE A 359 -15.09 -6.75 11.12
C ILE A 359 -13.66 -7.17 11.47
N ALA A 360 -13.06 -8.09 10.71
CA ALA A 360 -11.68 -8.52 10.93
C ALA A 360 -10.70 -7.36 10.75
N ILE A 361 -10.89 -6.54 9.71
CA ILE A 361 -10.06 -5.37 9.42
C ILE A 361 -10.16 -4.34 10.56
N LYS A 362 -11.38 -3.99 10.99
CA LYS A 362 -11.58 -3.05 12.11
C LYS A 362 -10.96 -3.58 13.40
N PHE A 363 -11.11 -4.87 13.67
CA PHE A 363 -10.54 -5.48 14.86
C PHE A 363 -9.00 -5.48 14.78
N TYR A 364 -8.42 -5.82 13.62
CA TYR A 364 -6.98 -5.73 13.39
C TYR A 364 -6.45 -4.34 13.73
N TYR A 365 -7.02 -3.29 13.16
CA TYR A 365 -6.54 -1.94 13.42
C TYR A 365 -6.76 -1.50 14.87
N SER A 366 -7.79 -1.98 15.55
CA SER A 366 -7.97 -1.71 16.98
C SER A 366 -6.86 -2.35 17.81
N VAL A 367 -6.51 -3.60 17.52
CA VAL A 367 -5.40 -4.31 18.18
C VAL A 367 -4.06 -3.67 17.86
N TYR A 368 -3.79 -3.40 16.57
CA TYR A 368 -2.54 -2.78 16.13
C TYR A 368 -2.31 -1.43 16.85
N ARG A 369 -3.33 -0.60 16.93
CA ARG A 369 -3.26 0.70 17.61
C ARG A 369 -3.07 0.57 19.11
N SER A 370 -3.71 -0.38 19.77
CA SER A 370 -3.52 -0.59 21.22
C SER A 370 -2.08 -0.95 21.59
N GLN A 371 -1.26 -1.36 20.62
CA GLN A 371 0.17 -1.65 20.79
C GLN A 371 1.05 -0.41 20.58
N LEU A 372 0.52 0.64 19.92
CA LEU A 372 1.24 1.88 19.69
C LEU A 372 1.29 2.72 20.95
N ARG A 373 2.41 3.38 21.19
CA ARG A 373 2.47 4.42 22.24
C ARG A 373 1.75 5.66 21.73
N GLU A 374 1.12 6.41 22.64
CA GLU A 374 0.38 7.63 22.31
C GLU A 374 1.18 8.62 21.44
N LEU A 375 2.48 8.76 21.68
CA LEU A 375 3.35 9.66 20.93
C LEU A 375 3.63 9.20 19.49
N GLU A 376 3.46 7.91 19.18
CA GLU A 376 3.89 7.36 17.89
C GLU A 376 3.04 7.84 16.70
N THR A 377 1.80 8.27 16.94
CA THR A 377 0.91 8.85 15.93
C THR A 377 1.11 10.37 15.73
N LYS A 378 1.82 11.03 16.66
CA LYS A 378 1.99 12.48 16.75
C LYS A 378 3.29 13.00 16.13
N PHE A 379 4.00 12.18 15.37
CA PHE A 379 5.30 12.47 14.80
C PHE A 379 6.34 12.90 15.83
N PRO A 380 6.80 11.96 16.69
CA PRO A 380 7.80 12.28 17.72
C PRO A 380 9.15 12.63 17.11
N ILE A 381 9.76 13.68 17.64
CA ILE A 381 11.11 14.15 17.30
C ILE A 381 11.91 14.36 18.58
N GLU A 382 13.22 14.13 18.53
CA GLU A 382 14.12 14.42 19.64
C GLU A 382 14.79 15.77 19.44
N VAL A 383 14.61 16.67 20.41
CA VAL A 383 15.23 17.99 20.43
C VAL A 383 15.97 18.16 21.76
N CYS A 384 17.30 18.29 21.71
CA CYS A 384 18.14 18.45 22.91
C CYS A 384 17.91 17.37 23.99
N GLY A 385 17.68 16.12 23.59
CA GLY A 385 17.45 14.99 24.52
C GLY A 385 16.03 14.93 25.11
N VAL A 386 15.11 15.76 24.62
CA VAL A 386 13.70 15.74 25.00
C VAL A 386 12.88 15.30 23.80
N THR A 387 12.00 14.31 23.99
CA THR A 387 11.04 13.90 22.95
C THR A 387 9.88 14.90 22.95
N VAL A 388 9.68 15.58 21.82
CA VAL A 388 8.54 16.45 21.54
C VAL A 388 7.80 15.93 20.31
N THR A 389 6.54 16.29 20.13
CA THR A 389 5.79 15.89 18.94
C THR A 389 5.60 17.07 17.99
N LEU A 390 5.66 16.80 16.69
CA LEU A 390 5.40 17.85 15.71
C LEU A 390 3.94 18.35 15.80
N THR A 391 3.01 17.49 16.15
CA THR A 391 1.60 17.86 16.37
C THR A 391 1.45 18.84 17.52
N ASP A 392 2.14 18.62 18.64
CA ASP A 392 2.14 19.56 19.78
C ASP A 392 2.79 20.91 19.42
N LEU A 393 3.89 20.89 18.68
CA LEU A 393 4.55 22.12 18.24
C LEU A 393 3.66 22.97 17.32
N LEU A 394 2.92 22.33 16.41
CA LEU A 394 1.94 23.02 15.55
C LEU A 394 0.76 23.57 16.34
N GLY A 395 0.23 22.81 17.32
CA GLY A 395 -0.91 23.19 18.11
C GLY A 395 -0.62 24.20 19.22
N LYS A 396 0.56 24.11 19.86
CA LYS A 396 0.99 24.93 21.01
C LYS A 396 1.77 26.17 20.61
N ASN A 397 1.98 26.44 19.34
CA ASN A 397 2.64 27.67 18.87
C ASN A 397 1.72 28.90 19.06
N GLN A 398 1.20 29.05 20.28
CA GLN A 398 0.49 30.25 20.71
C GLN A 398 1.51 31.30 21.18
N THR A 399 1.36 32.47 20.64
CA THR A 399 2.13 33.69 20.97
C THR A 399 2.57 33.76 22.43
N GLY A 400 3.87 33.63 22.67
CA GLY A 400 4.52 34.03 23.91
C GLY A 400 4.64 32.99 25.02
N GLN A 401 4.25 31.72 24.82
CA GLN A 401 4.41 30.65 25.83
C GLN A 401 5.57 29.67 25.55
N ASN A 402 6.24 29.78 24.41
CA ASN A 402 7.36 28.92 24.04
C ASN A 402 8.64 29.78 23.86
N GLN A 403 9.09 30.45 24.91
CA GLN A 403 10.46 30.92 25.02
C GLN A 403 11.28 30.03 25.92
#